data_afbbde0d5c9436185b93866ab1749da4
#
_entry.id   afbbde0d5c9436185b93866ab1749da4
#
_cell.length_a   1.000
_cell.length_b   1.000
_cell.length_c   1.000
_cell.angle_alpha   90.00
_cell.angle_beta   90.00
_cell.angle_gamma   90.00
#
_symmetry.space_group_name_H-M   'P 1'
#
loop_
_entity.id
_entity.type
_entity.pdbx_description
1 polymer ?
#
loop_
_entity_poly.entity_id
_entity_poly.type
_entity_poly.pdbx_seq_one_letter_code
_entity_poly.pdbx_strand_id
1 'polypeptide(L)'
;MTTQVFSKVNSLGDWASLAIEKHFQKTLTHELEVLKDRDPEELHQMRVGMRRLRSAVNGFGPVVTLPKEAQDKKIGKIARCLGGLRDLDVLLEALENHYKPNLPAPEQAELDRVMQQLLKQRRQAFKKVREILGHKSYSMLKQKLQEWLEKPIYTNIAQLPIQEVLPDLLLPEISQLFLHSGWLVAINKDDLEKTDNQDFLLQQTNSKYQVVTTDNNKSALKITPSEEESLHSLRKEVKRVRYQMSLFTDFYGSTYAAYLQDMKEIQEYLGDLQDISVLRDCLENVLASKIRKVLPTLAEQLAQNREKALNKWQLLQRRYLNIQVRHSFRSELLRPLTDI
;
A
#
# COMPACT_ATOMS: atom_id res chain seq x y z
N MET A 1 24.07 -9.89 -12.38
CA MET A 1 25.06 -8.90 -11.87
C MET A 1 24.57 -8.23 -10.59
N THR A 2 24.26 -9.00 -9.55
CA THR A 2 23.63 -8.46 -8.31
C THR A 2 24.43 -8.83 -7.05
N THR A 3 25.50 -9.58 -7.16
CA THR A 3 26.19 -10.18 -6.00
C THR A 3 27.44 -9.40 -5.53
N GLN A 4 27.85 -8.33 -6.20
CA GLN A 4 29.10 -7.62 -5.86
C GLN A 4 28.93 -6.31 -5.10
N VAL A 5 27.71 -5.82 -4.85
CA VAL A 5 27.51 -4.54 -4.14
C VAL A 5 27.44 -4.74 -2.63
N PHE A 6 27.09 -5.93 -2.15
CA PHE A 6 26.84 -6.18 -0.74
C PHE A 6 28.09 -6.30 0.16
N SER A 7 29.27 -6.48 -0.38
CA SER A 7 30.49 -6.67 0.42
C SER A 7 31.07 -5.38 1.08
N LYS A 8 30.40 -4.22 0.90
CA LYS A 8 30.82 -2.93 1.47
C LYS A 8 29.78 -2.20 2.34
N VAL A 9 28.55 -2.72 2.42
CA VAL A 9 27.44 -2.05 3.12
C VAL A 9 27.21 -2.76 4.45
N ASN A 10 27.97 -2.42 5.47
CA ASN A 10 27.87 -3.05 6.79
C ASN A 10 27.16 -2.19 7.84
N SER A 11 27.03 -0.89 7.62
CA SER A 11 26.41 0.01 8.59
C SER A 11 24.97 0.32 8.23
N LEU A 12 24.18 0.63 9.24
CA LEU A 12 22.81 1.12 9.11
C LEU A 12 22.74 2.40 8.24
N GLY A 13 23.75 3.27 8.34
CA GLY A 13 23.85 4.51 7.56
C GLY A 13 24.06 4.25 6.06
N ASP A 14 24.95 3.32 5.72
CA ASP A 14 25.21 2.96 4.32
C ASP A 14 23.94 2.39 3.67
N TRP A 15 23.23 1.51 4.41
CA TRP A 15 21.98 0.93 3.93
C TRP A 15 20.89 1.98 3.75
N ALA A 16 20.78 2.94 4.68
CA ALA A 16 19.85 4.05 4.57
C ALA A 16 20.11 4.91 3.31
N SER A 17 21.37 5.25 3.05
CA SER A 17 21.75 6.01 1.86
C SER A 17 21.47 5.27 0.58
N LEU A 18 21.81 3.98 0.50
CA LEU A 18 21.58 3.14 -0.66
C LEU A 18 20.07 3.02 -0.96
N ALA A 19 19.25 2.82 0.06
CA ALA A 19 17.79 2.73 -0.10
C ALA A 19 17.19 4.06 -0.58
N ILE A 20 17.64 5.19 -0.03
CA ILE A 20 17.20 6.52 -0.44
C ILE A 20 17.62 6.81 -1.87
N GLU A 21 18.88 6.55 -2.23
CA GLU A 21 19.42 6.74 -3.57
C GLU A 21 18.65 5.93 -4.60
N LYS A 22 18.50 4.61 -4.39
CA LYS A 22 17.78 3.69 -5.28
C LYS A 22 16.38 4.20 -5.64
N HIS A 23 15.64 4.68 -4.66
CA HIS A 23 14.27 5.12 -4.87
C HIS A 23 14.18 6.54 -5.40
N PHE A 24 15.15 7.38 -5.10
CA PHE A 24 15.28 8.70 -5.70
C PHE A 24 15.60 8.60 -7.19
N GLN A 25 16.61 7.81 -7.58
CA GLN A 25 16.95 7.58 -8.98
C GLN A 25 15.77 7.00 -9.76
N LYS A 26 15.06 6.00 -9.19
CA LYS A 26 13.85 5.47 -9.81
C LYS A 26 12.80 6.57 -10.08
N THR A 27 12.67 7.54 -9.19
CA THR A 27 11.75 8.66 -9.38
C THR A 27 12.17 9.57 -10.54
N LEU A 28 13.47 9.87 -10.64
CA LEU A 28 14.01 10.74 -11.68
C LEU A 28 13.94 10.11 -13.08
N THR A 29 14.14 8.81 -13.19
CA THR A 29 14.13 8.06 -14.46
C THR A 29 12.82 8.28 -15.22
N HIS A 30 11.69 8.38 -14.53
CA HIS A 30 10.36 8.45 -15.15
C HIS A 30 9.83 9.89 -15.32
N GLU A 31 10.52 10.90 -14.75
CA GLU A 31 10.02 12.28 -14.70
C GLU A 31 9.71 12.88 -16.06
N LEU A 32 10.62 12.73 -17.03
CA LEU A 32 10.46 13.31 -18.37
C LEU A 32 9.30 12.68 -19.15
N GLU A 33 9.12 11.38 -19.02
CA GLU A 33 8.03 10.67 -19.70
C GLU A 33 6.67 10.97 -19.07
N VAL A 34 6.60 11.13 -17.74
CA VAL A 34 5.39 11.62 -17.05
C VAL A 34 4.94 12.98 -17.60
N LEU A 35 5.86 13.90 -17.88
CA LEU A 35 5.53 15.21 -18.43
C LEU A 35 4.99 15.18 -19.86
N LYS A 36 5.25 14.09 -20.60
CA LYS A 36 4.71 13.88 -21.97
C LYS A 36 3.29 13.31 -21.96
N ASP A 37 2.85 12.72 -20.86
CA ASP A 37 1.50 12.14 -20.66
C ASP A 37 1.08 11.14 -21.76
N ARG A 38 2.02 10.31 -22.21
CA ARG A 38 1.79 9.33 -23.29
C ARG A 38 1.49 7.94 -22.77
N ASP A 39 2.17 7.54 -21.70
CA ASP A 39 2.06 6.23 -21.08
C ASP A 39 1.75 6.37 -19.58
N PRO A 40 0.59 5.90 -19.12
CA PRO A 40 0.23 5.93 -17.70
C PRO A 40 1.14 5.07 -16.82
N GLU A 41 1.89 4.13 -17.39
CA GLU A 41 2.85 3.30 -16.65
C GLU A 41 4.04 4.15 -16.13
N GLU A 42 4.47 5.16 -16.88
CA GLU A 42 5.52 6.09 -16.45
C GLU A 42 5.14 6.83 -15.16
N LEU A 43 3.89 7.31 -15.11
CA LEU A 43 3.32 7.91 -13.89
C LEU A 43 3.24 6.89 -12.74
N HIS A 44 2.84 5.64 -13.04
CA HIS A 44 2.82 4.57 -12.06
C HIS A 44 4.20 4.33 -11.47
N GLN A 45 5.23 4.18 -12.28
CA GLN A 45 6.61 3.91 -11.85
C GLN A 45 7.20 5.10 -11.06
N MET A 46 6.98 6.33 -11.50
CA MET A 46 7.39 7.52 -10.76
C MET A 46 6.72 7.58 -9.38
N ARG A 47 5.42 7.29 -9.31
CA ARG A 47 4.66 7.23 -8.05
C ARG A 47 5.17 6.14 -7.13
N VAL A 48 5.53 4.96 -7.68
CA VAL A 48 6.15 3.87 -6.92
C VAL A 48 7.51 4.31 -6.36
N GLY A 49 8.36 4.93 -7.17
CA GLY A 49 9.65 5.49 -6.74
C GLY A 49 9.48 6.50 -5.61
N MET A 50 8.63 7.50 -5.80
CA MET A 50 8.37 8.55 -4.80
C MET A 50 7.81 7.99 -3.48
N ARG A 51 6.93 6.99 -3.55
CA ARG A 51 6.36 6.36 -2.37
C ARG A 51 7.40 5.54 -1.60
N ARG A 52 8.26 4.78 -2.31
CA ARG A 52 9.34 4.01 -1.69
C ARG A 52 10.42 4.93 -1.12
N LEU A 53 10.76 6.02 -1.81
CA LEU A 53 11.64 7.06 -1.29
C LEU A 53 11.09 7.62 0.04
N ARG A 54 9.81 7.92 0.09
CA ARG A 54 9.16 8.38 1.31
C ARG A 54 9.24 7.35 2.43
N SER A 55 9.05 6.07 2.10
CA SER A 55 9.16 4.98 3.09
C SER A 55 10.59 4.82 3.61
N ALA A 56 11.61 4.95 2.75
CA ALA A 56 13.02 4.94 3.17
C ALA A 56 13.33 6.14 4.08
N VAL A 57 12.92 7.34 3.69
CA VAL A 57 13.11 8.56 4.50
C VAL A 57 12.47 8.43 5.89
N ASN A 58 11.27 7.85 5.97
CA ASN A 58 10.61 7.65 7.26
C ASN A 58 11.23 6.50 8.07
N GLY A 59 11.50 5.36 7.43
CA GLY A 59 12.06 4.18 8.09
C GLY A 59 13.47 4.42 8.64
N PHE A 60 14.25 5.22 7.93
CA PHE A 60 15.60 5.61 8.38
C PHE A 60 15.64 7.00 9.03
N GLY A 61 14.48 7.58 9.38
CA GLY A 61 14.43 8.90 10.03
C GLY A 61 15.32 9.06 11.28
N PRO A 62 15.43 8.06 12.17
CA PRO A 62 16.34 8.10 13.30
C PRO A 62 17.84 8.06 12.92
N VAL A 63 18.16 7.63 11.70
CA VAL A 63 19.54 7.35 11.23
C VAL A 63 20.14 8.50 10.45
N VAL A 64 19.30 9.20 9.66
CA VAL A 64 19.76 10.23 8.71
C VAL A 64 19.29 11.62 9.07
N THR A 65 20.14 12.61 8.83
CA THR A 65 19.76 14.03 8.94
C THR A 65 19.59 14.61 7.55
N LEU A 66 18.35 14.64 7.08
CA LEU A 66 18.02 15.14 5.74
C LEU A 66 17.81 16.65 5.71
N PRO A 67 18.14 17.32 4.57
CA PRO A 67 17.84 18.74 4.37
C PRO A 67 16.32 18.99 4.46
N LYS A 68 15.94 20.20 4.87
CA LYS A 68 14.52 20.60 5.04
C LYS A 68 13.68 20.41 3.76
N GLU A 69 14.31 20.53 2.61
CA GLU A 69 13.70 20.37 1.29
C GLU A 69 13.41 18.91 0.95
N ALA A 70 14.14 17.95 1.54
CA ALA A 70 14.03 16.51 1.29
C ALA A 70 13.34 15.72 2.41
N GLN A 71 12.70 16.42 3.36
CA GLN A 71 11.93 15.76 4.42
C GLN A 71 10.60 15.17 3.93
N ASP A 72 10.08 14.22 4.68
CA ASP A 72 8.82 13.49 4.39
C ASP A 72 7.66 14.39 3.93
N LYS A 73 7.44 15.50 4.62
CA LYS A 73 6.35 16.44 4.30
C LYS A 73 6.42 16.97 2.87
N LYS A 74 7.63 17.26 2.37
CA LYS A 74 7.85 17.78 1.00
C LYS A 74 7.69 16.69 -0.04
N ILE A 75 8.31 15.52 0.18
CA ILE A 75 8.16 14.34 -0.66
C ILE A 75 6.69 13.92 -0.71
N GLY A 76 6.01 13.90 0.43
CA GLY A 76 4.60 13.55 0.55
C GLY A 76 3.66 14.47 -0.20
N LYS A 77 3.97 15.77 -0.35
CA LYS A 77 3.18 16.72 -1.15
C LYS A 77 3.20 16.32 -2.64
N ILE A 78 4.38 15.99 -3.16
CA ILE A 78 4.55 15.58 -4.56
C ILE A 78 3.87 14.21 -4.78
N ALA A 79 4.14 13.24 -3.88
CA ALA A 79 3.55 11.91 -3.94
C ALA A 79 2.02 11.93 -3.97
N ARG A 80 1.37 12.83 -3.21
CA ARG A 80 -0.09 13.01 -3.24
C ARG A 80 -0.59 13.58 -4.57
N CYS A 81 0.14 14.52 -5.16
CA CYS A 81 -0.23 15.09 -6.46
C CYS A 81 -0.17 14.04 -7.57
N LEU A 82 0.94 13.27 -7.64
CA LEU A 82 1.07 12.14 -8.57
C LEU A 82 0.00 11.07 -8.31
N GLY A 83 -0.33 10.84 -7.02
CA GLY A 83 -1.37 9.91 -6.61
C GLY A 83 -2.73 10.27 -7.19
N GLY A 84 -3.16 11.53 -7.04
CA GLY A 84 -4.47 11.97 -7.52
C GLY A 84 -4.66 11.85 -9.04
N LEU A 85 -3.59 11.98 -9.84
CA LEU A 85 -3.65 11.71 -11.28
C LEU A 85 -3.76 10.20 -11.54
N ARG A 86 -2.90 9.39 -10.89
CA ARG A 86 -2.91 7.93 -11.09
C ARG A 86 -4.21 7.27 -10.61
N ASP A 87 -4.82 7.77 -9.57
CA ASP A 87 -6.09 7.26 -9.07
C ASP A 87 -7.22 7.45 -10.13
N LEU A 88 -7.18 8.55 -10.90
CA LEU A 88 -8.08 8.77 -12.05
C LEU A 88 -7.75 7.87 -13.24
N ASP A 89 -6.47 7.61 -13.52
CA ASP A 89 -6.07 6.68 -14.59
C ASP A 89 -6.57 5.27 -14.29
N VAL A 90 -6.35 4.78 -13.07
CA VAL A 90 -6.80 3.44 -12.63
C VAL A 90 -8.33 3.34 -12.65
N LEU A 91 -9.02 4.41 -12.23
CA LEU A 91 -10.47 4.45 -12.23
C LEU A 91 -11.03 4.37 -13.65
N LEU A 92 -10.52 5.17 -14.58
CA LEU A 92 -10.93 5.16 -15.99
C LEU A 92 -10.65 3.81 -16.66
N GLU A 93 -9.48 3.25 -16.41
CA GLU A 93 -9.08 1.93 -16.91
C GLU A 93 -10.02 0.83 -16.40
N ALA A 94 -10.33 0.83 -15.12
CA ALA A 94 -11.26 -0.14 -14.53
C ALA A 94 -12.68 -0.01 -15.10
N LEU A 95 -13.18 1.21 -15.25
CA LEU A 95 -14.50 1.46 -15.84
C LEU A 95 -14.58 0.98 -17.28
N GLU A 96 -13.59 1.29 -18.12
CA GLU A 96 -13.59 0.92 -19.54
C GLU A 96 -13.39 -0.58 -19.74
N ASN A 97 -12.40 -1.19 -19.05
CA ASN A 97 -11.95 -2.54 -19.35
C ASN A 97 -12.62 -3.63 -18.52
N HIS A 98 -13.07 -3.33 -17.28
CA HIS A 98 -13.61 -4.34 -16.38
C HIS A 98 -15.13 -4.25 -16.20
N TYR A 99 -15.68 -3.04 -16.11
CA TYR A 99 -17.10 -2.85 -15.81
C TYR A 99 -17.95 -2.70 -17.06
N LYS A 100 -17.62 -1.74 -17.92
CA LYS A 100 -18.41 -1.39 -19.11
C LYS A 100 -18.76 -2.56 -20.02
N PRO A 101 -17.84 -3.51 -20.34
CA PRO A 101 -18.17 -4.63 -21.24
C PRO A 101 -19.29 -5.54 -20.72
N ASN A 102 -19.52 -5.53 -19.41
CA ASN A 102 -20.50 -6.40 -18.75
C ASN A 102 -21.83 -5.67 -18.45
N LEU A 103 -22.01 -4.46 -18.94
CA LEU A 103 -23.20 -3.66 -18.70
C LEU A 103 -24.16 -3.73 -19.90
N PRO A 104 -25.50 -3.60 -19.67
CA PRO A 104 -26.48 -3.38 -20.75
C PRO A 104 -26.20 -2.07 -21.49
N ALA A 105 -26.57 -1.99 -22.78
CA ALA A 105 -26.34 -0.83 -23.62
C ALA A 105 -26.81 0.53 -23.04
N PRO A 106 -27.98 0.63 -22.36
CA PRO A 106 -28.36 1.88 -21.70
C PRO A 106 -27.40 2.31 -20.58
N GLU A 107 -26.92 1.36 -19.76
CA GLU A 107 -25.94 1.65 -18.71
C GLU A 107 -24.56 2.01 -19.27
N GLN A 108 -24.14 1.37 -20.39
CA GLN A 108 -22.91 1.73 -21.08
C GLN A 108 -22.94 3.19 -21.57
N ALA A 109 -24.03 3.63 -22.17
CA ALA A 109 -24.18 4.99 -22.63
C ALA A 109 -24.12 6.04 -21.50
N GLU A 110 -24.70 5.69 -20.34
CA GLU A 110 -24.63 6.57 -19.17
C GLU A 110 -23.24 6.57 -18.53
N LEU A 111 -22.58 5.42 -18.49
CA LEU A 111 -21.21 5.31 -18.04
C LEU A 111 -20.24 6.12 -18.91
N ASP A 112 -20.45 6.14 -20.24
CA ASP A 112 -19.66 6.96 -21.15
C ASP A 112 -19.77 8.46 -20.83
N ARG A 113 -20.94 8.94 -20.45
CA ARG A 113 -21.13 10.34 -20.00
C ARG A 113 -20.34 10.63 -18.74
N VAL A 114 -20.37 9.70 -17.78
CA VAL A 114 -19.59 9.82 -16.55
C VAL A 114 -18.09 9.83 -16.85
N MET A 115 -17.62 8.93 -17.70
CA MET A 115 -16.21 8.85 -18.11
C MET A 115 -15.73 10.12 -18.79
N GLN A 116 -16.55 10.78 -19.59
CA GLN A 116 -16.21 12.10 -20.16
C GLN A 116 -15.96 13.17 -19.08
N GLN A 117 -16.70 13.14 -17.98
CA GLN A 117 -16.44 14.06 -16.87
C GLN A 117 -15.16 13.70 -16.11
N LEU A 118 -14.91 12.40 -15.87
CA LEU A 118 -13.66 11.94 -15.26
C LEU A 118 -12.43 12.28 -16.10
N LEU A 119 -12.53 12.20 -17.43
CA LEU A 119 -11.47 12.64 -18.34
C LEU A 119 -11.18 14.13 -18.22
N LYS A 120 -12.19 14.98 -17.98
CA LYS A 120 -11.96 16.41 -17.69
C LYS A 120 -11.22 16.59 -16.36
N GLN A 121 -11.60 15.85 -15.32
CA GLN A 121 -10.91 15.87 -14.02
C GLN A 121 -9.46 15.39 -14.16
N ARG A 122 -9.23 14.32 -14.94
CA ARG A 122 -7.89 13.81 -15.24
C ARG A 122 -6.99 14.88 -15.88
N ARG A 123 -7.50 15.61 -16.88
CA ARG A 123 -6.75 16.71 -17.50
C ARG A 123 -6.37 17.81 -16.50
N GLN A 124 -7.28 18.13 -15.56
CA GLN A 124 -6.99 19.10 -14.50
C GLN A 124 -5.94 18.56 -13.50
N ALA A 125 -6.02 17.27 -13.15
CA ALA A 125 -5.04 16.63 -12.29
C ALA A 125 -3.66 16.59 -12.96
N PHE A 126 -3.59 16.31 -14.26
CA PHE A 126 -2.33 16.35 -15.01
C PHE A 126 -1.71 17.76 -15.05
N LYS A 127 -2.53 18.80 -15.22
CA LYS A 127 -2.05 20.20 -15.13
C LYS A 127 -1.37 20.46 -13.77
N LYS A 128 -1.99 20.01 -12.68
CA LYS A 128 -1.40 20.13 -11.32
C LYS A 128 -0.08 19.35 -11.18
N VAL A 129 0.03 18.17 -11.80
CA VAL A 129 1.28 17.40 -11.84
C VAL A 129 2.37 18.17 -12.58
N ARG A 130 2.09 18.73 -13.76
CA ARG A 130 3.04 19.57 -14.48
C ARG A 130 3.48 20.79 -13.67
N GLU A 131 2.55 21.45 -13.00
CA GLU A 131 2.85 22.62 -12.15
C GLU A 131 3.75 22.24 -10.99
N ILE A 132 3.50 21.13 -10.28
CA ILE A 132 4.31 20.74 -9.13
C ILE A 132 5.70 20.25 -9.53
N LEU A 133 5.83 19.53 -10.66
CA LEU A 133 7.12 19.06 -11.16
C LEU A 133 7.95 20.21 -11.78
N GLY A 134 7.32 21.24 -12.33
CA GLY A 134 7.99 22.47 -12.80
C GLY A 134 8.29 23.48 -11.68
N HIS A 135 7.80 23.25 -10.46
CA HIS A 135 7.91 24.24 -9.39
C HIS A 135 9.31 24.23 -8.74
N LYS A 136 9.82 25.42 -8.39
CA LYS A 136 11.12 25.61 -7.73
C LYS A 136 11.33 24.70 -6.52
N SER A 137 10.26 24.41 -5.74
CA SER A 137 10.38 23.54 -4.56
C SER A 137 10.75 22.09 -4.90
N TYR A 138 10.33 21.59 -6.07
CA TYR A 138 10.70 20.25 -6.53
C TYR A 138 12.16 20.23 -7.04
N SER A 139 12.58 21.26 -7.80
CA SER A 139 13.98 21.38 -8.21
C SER A 139 14.91 21.49 -7.02
N MET A 140 14.54 22.26 -5.99
CA MET A 140 15.30 22.37 -4.73
C MET A 140 15.36 21.03 -3.97
N LEU A 141 14.25 20.25 -3.93
CA LEU A 141 14.25 18.91 -3.33
C LEU A 141 15.26 18.01 -4.06
N LYS A 142 15.23 17.97 -5.41
CA LYS A 142 16.16 17.15 -6.20
C LYS A 142 17.60 17.54 -5.94
N GLN A 143 17.90 18.82 -6.03
CA GLN A 143 19.25 19.33 -5.81
C GLN A 143 19.75 19.00 -4.38
N LYS A 144 18.98 19.31 -3.36
CA LYS A 144 19.38 19.12 -1.97
C LYS A 144 19.50 17.65 -1.57
N LEU A 145 18.68 16.78 -2.15
CA LEU A 145 18.79 15.34 -1.93
C LEU A 145 20.02 14.77 -2.66
N GLN A 146 20.33 15.26 -3.86
CA GLN A 146 21.55 14.88 -4.58
C GLN A 146 22.81 15.31 -3.83
N GLU A 147 22.89 16.57 -3.37
CA GLU A 147 23.98 17.07 -2.55
C GLU A 147 24.17 16.25 -1.25
N TRP A 148 23.04 15.85 -0.64
CA TRP A 148 23.08 15.01 0.56
C TRP A 148 23.59 13.61 0.25
N LEU A 149 23.22 12.98 -0.87
CA LEU A 149 23.71 11.66 -1.28
C LEU A 149 25.22 11.66 -1.57
N GLU A 150 25.78 12.77 -2.04
CA GLU A 150 27.23 12.92 -2.25
C GLU A 150 27.99 13.01 -0.92
N LYS A 151 27.37 13.60 0.11
CA LYS A 151 27.95 13.75 1.45
C LYS A 151 26.88 13.55 2.52
N PRO A 152 26.49 12.30 2.81
CA PRO A 152 25.44 12.02 3.76
C PRO A 152 25.77 12.49 5.17
N ILE A 153 24.76 13.01 5.87
CA ILE A 153 24.87 13.39 7.29
C ILE A 153 24.06 12.38 8.09
N TYR A 154 24.73 11.73 9.02
CA TYR A 154 24.16 10.67 9.85
C TYR A 154 24.09 11.06 11.32
N THR A 155 23.24 10.37 12.06
CA THR A 155 23.25 10.32 13.52
C THR A 155 24.28 9.29 14.01
N ASN A 156 24.56 9.27 15.31
CA ASN A 156 25.55 8.34 15.87
C ASN A 156 25.18 6.86 15.71
N ILE A 157 23.88 6.54 15.68
CA ILE A 157 23.41 5.15 15.51
C ILE A 157 23.64 4.60 14.09
N ALA A 158 23.95 5.44 13.14
CA ALA A 158 24.19 5.04 11.76
C ALA A 158 25.42 4.12 11.58
N GLN A 159 26.33 4.12 12.55
CA GLN A 159 27.53 3.28 12.52
C GLN A 159 27.27 1.84 13.02
N LEU A 160 26.10 1.58 13.61
CA LEU A 160 25.76 0.25 14.10
C LEU A 160 25.61 -0.74 12.93
N PRO A 161 26.00 -2.01 13.13
CA PRO A 161 25.71 -3.07 12.17
C PRO A 161 24.20 -3.19 11.96
N ILE A 162 23.78 -3.23 10.70
CA ILE A 162 22.33 -3.19 10.38
C ILE A 162 21.58 -4.37 10.99
N GLN A 163 22.17 -5.57 10.98
CA GLN A 163 21.52 -6.78 11.50
C GLN A 163 21.16 -6.67 12.99
N GLU A 164 21.97 -5.97 13.77
CA GLU A 164 21.76 -5.80 15.22
C GLU A 164 20.58 -4.86 15.54
N VAL A 165 20.29 -3.91 14.64
CA VAL A 165 19.26 -2.87 14.87
C VAL A 165 17.97 -3.09 14.09
N LEU A 166 17.92 -4.06 13.18
CA LEU A 166 16.69 -4.36 12.42
C LEU A 166 15.47 -4.66 13.31
N PRO A 167 15.59 -5.45 14.39
CA PRO A 167 14.48 -5.66 15.30
C PRO A 167 13.91 -4.35 15.87
N ASP A 168 14.79 -3.43 16.26
CA ASP A 168 14.40 -2.15 16.88
C ASP A 168 13.70 -1.20 15.89
N LEU A 169 13.97 -1.35 14.60
CA LEU A 169 13.29 -0.61 13.53
C LEU A 169 11.92 -1.20 13.18
N LEU A 170 11.78 -2.54 13.24
CA LEU A 170 10.59 -3.23 12.75
C LEU A 170 9.56 -3.55 13.83
N LEU A 171 10.00 -3.96 15.03
CA LEU A 171 9.09 -4.37 16.10
C LEU A 171 8.09 -3.31 16.54
N PRO A 172 8.47 -2.02 16.71
CA PRO A 172 7.52 -0.97 17.07
C PRO A 172 6.40 -0.82 16.05
N GLU A 173 6.74 -0.88 14.75
CA GLU A 173 5.82 -0.75 13.63
C GLU A 173 4.81 -1.92 13.58
N ILE A 174 5.32 -3.14 13.72
CA ILE A 174 4.49 -4.35 13.77
C ILE A 174 3.60 -4.37 15.01
N SER A 175 4.13 -3.95 16.17
CA SER A 175 3.37 -3.91 17.40
C SER A 175 2.23 -2.89 17.34
N GLN A 176 2.48 -1.72 16.76
CA GLN A 176 1.46 -0.70 16.54
C GLN A 176 0.39 -1.19 15.55
N LEU A 177 0.79 -1.85 14.47
CA LEU A 177 -0.14 -2.46 13.51
C LEU A 177 -1.08 -3.44 14.21
N PHE A 178 -0.57 -4.31 15.07
CA PHE A 178 -1.40 -5.31 15.77
C PHE A 178 -2.35 -4.73 16.82
N LEU A 179 -2.12 -3.49 17.25
CA LEU A 179 -3.02 -2.76 18.16
C LEU A 179 -4.10 -1.97 17.42
N HIS A 180 -4.11 -1.95 16.09
CA HIS A 180 -5.05 -1.17 15.32
C HIS A 180 -6.47 -1.72 15.42
N SER A 181 -7.47 -0.86 15.73
CA SER A 181 -8.88 -1.24 15.91
C SER A 181 -9.53 -1.87 14.68
N GLY A 182 -9.02 -1.59 13.49
CA GLY A 182 -9.51 -2.17 12.24
C GLY A 182 -9.44 -3.70 12.17
N TRP A 183 -8.61 -4.34 13.01
CA TRP A 183 -8.60 -5.79 13.15
C TRP A 183 -9.88 -6.36 13.75
N LEU A 184 -10.68 -5.55 14.43
CA LEU A 184 -11.90 -5.96 15.12
C LEU A 184 -13.17 -5.66 14.32
N VAL A 185 -13.06 -5.09 13.12
CA VAL A 185 -14.21 -4.76 12.27
C VAL A 185 -14.90 -6.02 11.77
N ALA A 186 -16.23 -6.05 11.87
CA ALA A 186 -17.07 -7.14 11.34
C ALA A 186 -16.72 -8.55 11.89
N ILE A 187 -16.31 -8.64 13.15
CA ILE A 187 -16.09 -9.91 13.85
C ILE A 187 -17.31 -10.22 14.71
N ASN A 188 -17.80 -11.45 14.59
CA ASN A 188 -18.75 -11.99 15.55
C ASN A 188 -18.01 -12.43 16.82
N LYS A 189 -18.58 -12.17 18.00
CA LYS A 189 -17.99 -12.60 19.28
C LYS A 189 -17.71 -14.10 19.34
N ASP A 190 -18.57 -14.91 18.73
CA ASP A 190 -18.42 -16.37 18.66
C ASP A 190 -17.22 -16.82 17.81
N ASP A 191 -16.73 -15.97 16.89
CA ASP A 191 -15.54 -16.28 16.08
C ASP A 191 -14.23 -16.02 16.84
N LEU A 192 -14.24 -15.17 17.88
CA LEU A 192 -13.08 -14.93 18.74
C LEU A 192 -12.82 -16.10 19.69
N GLU A 193 -13.86 -16.77 20.19
CA GLU A 193 -13.74 -17.89 21.11
C GLU A 193 -13.26 -19.18 20.39
N LYS A 194 -13.49 -19.29 19.08
CA LYS A 194 -13.05 -20.43 18.27
C LYS A 194 -11.58 -20.36 17.83
N THR A 195 -10.92 -19.21 17.96
CA THR A 195 -9.51 -19.04 17.57
C THR A 195 -8.51 -19.62 18.55
N ASP A 196 -8.94 -20.04 19.75
CA ASP A 196 -8.07 -20.64 20.77
C ASP A 196 -7.89 -22.18 20.62
N ASN A 197 -8.58 -22.85 19.72
CA ASN A 197 -8.46 -24.29 19.53
C ASN A 197 -7.20 -24.65 18.70
N GLN A 198 -6.31 -25.44 19.28
CA GLN A 198 -5.03 -25.93 18.71
C GLN A 198 -5.16 -26.66 17.35
N ASP A 199 -6.34 -27.14 16.97
CA ASP A 199 -6.58 -27.89 15.72
C ASP A 199 -6.49 -27.01 14.45
N PHE A 200 -6.57 -25.70 14.57
CA PHE A 200 -6.48 -24.79 13.42
C PHE A 200 -5.04 -24.64 12.87
N LEU A 201 -4.03 -24.90 13.72
CA LEU A 201 -2.61 -24.73 13.35
C LEU A 201 -2.04 -25.92 12.56
N LEU A 202 -2.56 -27.12 12.76
CA LEU A 202 -2.03 -28.35 12.14
C LEU A 202 -2.50 -28.54 10.68
N GLN A 203 -3.58 -27.91 10.26
CA GLN A 203 -4.11 -28.04 8.91
C GLN A 203 -3.47 -27.06 7.89
N GLN A 204 -2.70 -26.06 8.34
CA GLN A 204 -2.13 -25.03 7.46
C GLN A 204 -0.73 -25.33 6.90
N THR A 205 -0.07 -26.38 7.35
CA THR A 205 1.30 -26.71 6.87
C THR A 205 1.35 -27.44 5.54
N ASN A 206 0.23 -27.94 5.01
CA ASN A 206 0.24 -28.80 3.81
C ASN A 206 -0.85 -28.55 2.76
N SER A 207 -1.60 -27.45 2.76
CA SER A 207 -2.60 -27.26 1.70
C SER A 207 -2.80 -25.79 1.35
N LYS A 208 -2.63 -25.49 0.07
CA LYS A 208 -3.16 -24.28 -0.58
C LYS A 208 -4.62 -24.10 -0.15
N TYR A 209 -4.98 -22.91 0.31
CA TYR A 209 -6.28 -22.48 0.77
C TYR A 209 -7.47 -23.20 0.10
N GLN A 210 -8.01 -24.25 0.72
CA GLN A 210 -9.33 -24.76 0.38
C GLN A 210 -10.35 -24.00 1.22
N VAL A 211 -11.24 -23.29 0.51
CA VAL A 211 -12.40 -22.64 1.10
C VAL A 211 -13.33 -23.72 1.64
N VAL A 212 -13.28 -23.97 2.94
CA VAL A 212 -14.33 -24.70 3.62
C VAL A 212 -15.48 -23.73 3.82
N THR A 213 -16.43 -23.77 2.92
CA THR A 213 -17.73 -23.12 3.09
C THR A 213 -18.50 -23.87 4.19
N THR A 214 -18.37 -23.43 5.43
CA THR A 214 -19.31 -23.81 6.47
C THR A 214 -20.55 -22.95 6.35
N ASP A 215 -21.66 -23.62 6.26
CA ASP A 215 -23.03 -23.21 5.98
C ASP A 215 -23.57 -21.93 6.62
N ASN A 216 -24.37 -21.24 5.81
CA ASN A 216 -25.67 -20.64 6.16
C ASN A 216 -25.73 -19.69 7.37
N ASN A 217 -25.13 -18.50 7.25
CA ASN A 217 -25.80 -17.29 7.70
C ASN A 217 -25.44 -16.12 6.76
N LYS A 218 -26.13 -16.06 5.62
CA LYS A 218 -26.08 -14.94 4.66
C LYS A 218 -26.81 -13.71 5.21
N SER A 219 -26.40 -13.24 6.38
CA SER A 219 -26.61 -11.86 6.76
C SER A 219 -25.44 -11.09 6.16
N ALA A 220 -25.65 -10.42 5.04
CA ALA A 220 -24.66 -9.53 4.45
C ALA A 220 -24.13 -8.62 5.57
N LEU A 221 -22.88 -8.81 5.97
CA LEU A 221 -22.22 -8.03 7.03
C LEU A 221 -22.29 -6.56 6.64
N LYS A 222 -23.21 -5.84 7.26
CA LYS A 222 -23.36 -4.39 7.06
C LYS A 222 -22.25 -3.69 7.81
N ILE A 223 -21.19 -3.35 7.11
CA ILE A 223 -20.12 -2.50 7.63
C ILE A 223 -20.65 -1.07 7.69
N THR A 224 -20.56 -0.46 8.86
CA THR A 224 -20.94 0.94 9.09
C THR A 224 -19.89 1.90 8.47
N PRO A 225 -20.23 3.18 8.24
CA PRO A 225 -19.26 4.17 7.75
C PRO A 225 -18.03 4.31 8.66
N SER A 226 -18.17 4.21 9.97
CA SER A 226 -17.04 4.28 10.90
C SER A 226 -16.15 3.04 10.84
N GLU A 227 -16.72 1.88 10.56
CA GLU A 227 -15.96 0.65 10.32
C GLU A 227 -15.23 0.70 8.98
N GLU A 228 -15.82 1.27 7.93
CA GLU A 228 -15.13 1.52 6.65
C GLU A 228 -13.92 2.44 6.85
N GLU A 229 -14.06 3.51 7.64
CA GLU A 229 -12.93 4.38 7.99
C GLU A 229 -11.84 3.65 8.78
N SER A 230 -12.22 2.76 9.71
CA SER A 230 -11.29 1.92 10.47
C SER A 230 -10.52 0.94 9.56
N LEU A 231 -11.18 0.30 8.59
CA LEU A 231 -10.52 -0.54 7.59
C LEU A 231 -9.59 0.27 6.69
N HIS A 232 -10.00 1.46 6.27
CA HIS A 232 -9.15 2.36 5.49
C HIS A 232 -7.91 2.81 6.28
N SER A 233 -8.05 3.08 7.58
CA SER A 233 -6.93 3.40 8.47
C SER A 233 -5.99 2.21 8.62
N LEU A 234 -6.52 1.00 8.85
CA LEU A 234 -5.74 -0.23 8.92
C LEU A 234 -4.96 -0.48 7.62
N ARG A 235 -5.59 -0.29 6.45
CA ARG A 235 -4.91 -0.39 5.15
C ARG A 235 -3.69 0.54 5.06
N LYS A 236 -3.80 1.77 5.57
CA LYS A 236 -2.67 2.72 5.59
C LYS A 236 -1.53 2.21 6.46
N GLU A 237 -1.83 1.66 7.64
CA GLU A 237 -0.83 1.08 8.54
C GLU A 237 -0.17 -0.16 7.92
N VAL A 238 -0.96 -1.12 7.42
CA VAL A 238 -0.45 -2.31 6.72
C VAL A 238 0.47 -1.92 5.56
N LYS A 239 0.07 -0.93 4.78
CA LYS A 239 0.87 -0.40 3.67
C LYS A 239 2.20 0.19 4.14
N ARG A 240 2.20 0.94 5.25
CA ARG A 240 3.40 1.52 5.87
C ARG A 240 4.35 0.41 6.30
N VAL A 241 3.85 -0.53 7.08
CA VAL A 241 4.61 -1.70 7.58
C VAL A 241 5.17 -2.53 6.43
N ARG A 242 4.35 -2.88 5.44
CA ARG A 242 4.78 -3.64 4.28
C ARG A 242 5.94 -2.98 3.53
N TYR A 243 5.88 -1.66 3.32
CA TYR A 243 6.99 -0.96 2.66
C TYR A 243 8.24 -0.92 3.50
N GLN A 244 8.11 -0.78 4.81
CA GLN A 244 9.25 -0.83 5.72
C GLN A 244 9.88 -2.22 5.75
N MET A 245 9.08 -3.28 5.88
CA MET A 245 9.56 -4.66 5.76
C MET A 245 10.27 -4.90 4.42
N SER A 246 9.76 -4.35 3.32
CA SER A 246 10.37 -4.54 1.99
C SER A 246 11.75 -3.89 1.83
N LEU A 247 12.17 -3.01 2.74
CA LEU A 247 13.54 -2.47 2.75
C LEU A 247 14.57 -3.49 3.25
N PHE A 248 14.13 -4.49 4.00
CA PHE A 248 15.01 -5.40 4.74
C PHE A 248 14.83 -6.87 4.36
N THR A 249 14.21 -7.14 3.20
CA THR A 249 13.95 -8.51 2.73
C THR A 249 15.21 -9.36 2.64
N ASP A 250 16.33 -8.76 2.27
CA ASP A 250 17.61 -9.44 2.08
C ASP A 250 18.25 -9.94 3.40
N PHE A 251 17.78 -9.43 4.53
CA PHE A 251 18.27 -9.81 5.86
C PHE A 251 17.48 -10.93 6.55
N TYR A 252 16.47 -11.47 5.88
CA TYR A 252 15.59 -12.47 6.47
C TYR A 252 15.31 -13.62 5.50
N GLY A 253 14.86 -14.76 6.05
CA GLY A 253 14.55 -15.97 5.30
C GLY A 253 13.12 -16.02 4.74
N SER A 254 12.73 -17.21 4.29
CA SER A 254 11.43 -17.47 3.65
C SER A 254 10.24 -17.21 4.57
N THR A 255 10.36 -17.38 5.87
CA THR A 255 9.29 -17.09 6.85
C THR A 255 8.95 -15.60 6.85
N TYR A 256 9.96 -14.74 6.85
CA TYR A 256 9.76 -13.30 6.74
C TYR A 256 9.11 -12.91 5.40
N ALA A 257 9.57 -13.53 4.32
CA ALA A 257 8.98 -13.31 2.99
C ALA A 257 7.48 -13.71 2.97
N ALA A 258 7.10 -14.78 3.67
CA ALA A 258 5.69 -15.17 3.82
C ALA A 258 4.88 -14.12 4.58
N TYR A 259 5.38 -13.58 5.69
CA TYR A 259 4.71 -12.48 6.39
C TYR A 259 4.61 -11.21 5.54
N LEU A 260 5.64 -10.89 4.77
CA LEU A 260 5.61 -9.76 3.83
C LEU A 260 4.54 -9.97 2.74
N GLN A 261 4.37 -11.20 2.25
CA GLN A 261 3.32 -11.55 1.30
C GLN A 261 1.93 -11.42 1.93
N ASP A 262 1.72 -11.88 3.17
CA ASP A 262 0.48 -11.67 3.90
C ASP A 262 0.15 -10.17 4.02
N MET A 263 1.12 -9.32 4.37
CA MET A 263 0.93 -7.87 4.44
C MET A 263 0.56 -7.28 3.08
N LYS A 264 1.10 -7.84 1.99
CA LYS A 264 0.73 -7.44 0.63
C LYS A 264 -0.72 -7.81 0.32
N GLU A 265 -1.14 -9.01 0.62
CA GLU A 265 -2.51 -9.50 0.38
C GLU A 265 -3.54 -8.74 1.22
N ILE A 266 -3.25 -8.49 2.50
CA ILE A 266 -4.10 -7.65 3.36
C ILE A 266 -4.27 -6.24 2.75
N GLN A 267 -3.17 -5.63 2.30
CA GLN A 267 -3.22 -4.33 1.66
C GLN A 267 -4.05 -4.35 0.37
N GLU A 268 -3.98 -5.42 -0.43
CA GLU A 268 -4.74 -5.59 -1.66
C GLU A 268 -6.23 -5.74 -1.35
N TYR A 269 -6.63 -6.66 -0.47
CA TYR A 269 -8.05 -6.87 -0.16
C TYR A 269 -8.72 -5.66 0.51
N LEU A 270 -8.03 -5.01 1.44
CA LEU A 270 -8.50 -3.74 2.00
C LEU A 270 -8.46 -2.60 0.96
N GLY A 271 -7.58 -2.73 -0.03
CA GLY A 271 -7.51 -1.85 -1.19
C GLY A 271 -8.75 -1.97 -2.06
N ASP A 272 -9.12 -3.18 -2.43
CA ASP A 272 -10.31 -3.47 -3.22
C ASP A 272 -11.58 -2.91 -2.56
N LEU A 273 -11.72 -3.09 -1.24
CA LEU A 273 -12.85 -2.52 -0.48
C LEU A 273 -12.90 -1.00 -0.57
N GLN A 274 -11.75 -0.34 -0.41
CA GLN A 274 -11.64 1.11 -0.50
C GLN A 274 -11.89 1.63 -1.92
N ASP A 275 -11.33 0.95 -2.93
CA ASP A 275 -11.42 1.36 -4.32
C ASP A 275 -12.87 1.24 -4.82
N ILE A 276 -13.61 0.20 -4.39
CA ILE A 276 -15.05 0.06 -4.65
C ILE A 276 -15.85 1.20 -3.98
N SER A 277 -15.53 1.56 -2.74
CA SER A 277 -16.20 2.66 -2.05
C SER A 277 -15.94 4.00 -2.74
N VAL A 278 -14.68 4.27 -3.08
CA VAL A 278 -14.28 5.50 -3.81
C VAL A 278 -14.93 5.56 -5.19
N LEU A 279 -14.97 4.44 -5.93
CA LEU A 279 -15.63 4.36 -7.22
C LEU A 279 -17.12 4.68 -7.10
N ARG A 280 -17.83 4.03 -6.17
CA ARG A 280 -19.25 4.29 -5.92
C ARG A 280 -19.49 5.77 -5.63
N ASP A 281 -18.75 6.33 -4.68
CA ASP A 281 -18.93 7.74 -4.26
C ASP A 281 -18.60 8.71 -5.41
N CYS A 282 -17.59 8.40 -6.20
CA CYS A 282 -17.23 9.18 -7.40
C CYS A 282 -18.37 9.16 -8.43
N LEU A 283 -18.93 7.98 -8.72
CA LEU A 283 -20.04 7.82 -9.65
C LEU A 283 -21.30 8.55 -9.16
N GLU A 284 -21.67 8.39 -7.88
CA GLU A 284 -22.83 9.07 -7.29
C GLU A 284 -22.69 10.59 -7.32
N ASN A 285 -21.48 11.11 -7.10
CA ASN A 285 -21.20 12.55 -7.21
C ASN A 285 -21.33 13.08 -8.65
N VAL A 286 -20.87 12.32 -9.63
CA VAL A 286 -20.97 12.72 -11.04
C VAL A 286 -22.39 12.62 -11.56
N LEU A 287 -23.11 11.55 -11.18
CA LEU A 287 -24.50 11.29 -11.56
C LEU A 287 -25.50 12.18 -10.81
N ALA A 288 -25.08 12.84 -9.73
CA ALA A 288 -25.96 13.52 -8.78
C ALA A 288 -27.15 12.65 -8.32
N SER A 289 -26.95 11.33 -8.30
CA SER A 289 -27.96 10.31 -7.97
C SER A 289 -27.30 9.05 -7.42
N LYS A 290 -28.09 8.23 -6.73
CA LYS A 290 -27.64 6.91 -6.28
C LYS A 290 -27.37 5.99 -7.48
N ILE A 291 -26.21 5.36 -7.49
CA ILE A 291 -25.75 4.48 -8.57
C ILE A 291 -26.77 3.38 -8.89
N ARG A 292 -27.45 2.80 -7.88
CA ARG A 292 -28.45 1.75 -8.04
C ARG A 292 -29.68 2.17 -8.87
N LYS A 293 -29.95 3.48 -8.99
CA LYS A 293 -31.05 4.00 -9.81
C LYS A 293 -30.67 4.17 -11.27
N VAL A 294 -29.42 4.49 -11.55
CA VAL A 294 -28.95 4.85 -12.91
C VAL A 294 -28.16 3.72 -13.54
N LEU A 295 -27.36 3.01 -12.75
CA LEU A 295 -26.49 1.92 -13.16
C LEU A 295 -26.72 0.70 -12.25
N PRO A 296 -27.89 0.07 -12.26
CA PRO A 296 -28.25 -1.02 -11.34
C PRO A 296 -27.35 -2.25 -11.49
N THR A 297 -27.00 -2.64 -12.73
CA THR A 297 -26.11 -3.77 -13.01
C THR A 297 -24.70 -3.50 -12.48
N LEU A 298 -24.16 -2.29 -12.67
CA LEU A 298 -22.88 -1.89 -12.11
C LEU A 298 -22.92 -1.90 -10.57
N ALA A 299 -24.00 -1.40 -9.97
CA ALA A 299 -24.16 -1.42 -8.52
C ALA A 299 -24.15 -2.83 -7.94
N GLU A 300 -24.74 -3.80 -8.64
CA GLU A 300 -24.72 -5.20 -8.25
C GLU A 300 -23.31 -5.81 -8.37
N GLN A 301 -22.60 -5.56 -9.47
CA GLN A 301 -21.22 -6.00 -9.67
C GLN A 301 -20.29 -5.46 -8.56
N LEU A 302 -20.44 -4.18 -8.20
CA LEU A 302 -19.68 -3.58 -7.11
C LEU A 302 -20.00 -4.24 -5.76
N ALA A 303 -21.25 -4.55 -5.49
CA ALA A 303 -21.65 -5.25 -4.27
C ALA A 303 -21.04 -6.66 -4.18
N GLN A 304 -21.09 -7.43 -5.27
CA GLN A 304 -20.48 -8.76 -5.36
C GLN A 304 -18.95 -8.72 -5.19
N ASN A 305 -18.28 -7.74 -5.81
CA ASN A 305 -16.82 -7.57 -5.68
C ASN A 305 -16.45 -7.18 -4.25
N ARG A 306 -17.25 -6.32 -3.60
CA ARG A 306 -17.08 -5.95 -2.19
C ARG A 306 -17.19 -7.16 -1.28
N GLU A 307 -18.19 -8.01 -1.47
CA GLU A 307 -18.36 -9.23 -0.70
C GLU A 307 -17.17 -10.19 -0.86
N LYS A 308 -16.71 -10.39 -2.10
CA LYS A 308 -15.52 -11.22 -2.38
C LYS A 308 -14.26 -10.68 -1.68
N ALA A 309 -14.03 -9.37 -1.74
CA ALA A 309 -12.88 -8.74 -1.08
C ALA A 309 -12.96 -8.87 0.45
N LEU A 310 -14.17 -8.69 1.01
CA LEU A 310 -14.41 -8.83 2.45
C LEU A 310 -14.14 -10.26 2.92
N ASN A 311 -14.64 -11.26 2.20
CA ASN A 311 -14.42 -12.67 2.54
C ASN A 311 -12.93 -13.04 2.54
N LYS A 312 -12.16 -12.57 1.54
CA LYS A 312 -10.70 -12.77 1.49
C LYS A 312 -9.98 -12.07 2.65
N TRP A 313 -10.38 -10.84 2.96
CA TRP A 313 -9.86 -10.10 4.10
C TRP A 313 -10.08 -10.83 5.41
N GLN A 314 -11.28 -11.35 5.66
CA GLN A 314 -11.63 -12.03 6.90
C GLN A 314 -10.78 -13.28 7.17
N LEU A 315 -10.31 -13.99 6.15
CA LEU A 315 -9.38 -15.12 6.33
C LEU A 315 -8.06 -14.67 6.96
N LEU A 316 -7.45 -13.60 6.43
CA LEU A 316 -6.22 -13.04 6.98
C LEU A 316 -6.47 -12.32 8.32
N GLN A 317 -7.62 -11.69 8.50
CA GLN A 317 -8.03 -11.10 9.77
C GLN A 317 -8.03 -12.13 10.90
N ARG A 318 -8.69 -13.28 10.70
CA ARG A 318 -8.71 -14.39 11.67
C ARG A 318 -7.31 -14.92 11.97
N ARG A 319 -6.48 -15.11 10.92
CA ARG A 319 -5.09 -15.52 11.07
C ARG A 319 -4.30 -14.58 12.00
N TYR A 320 -4.41 -13.27 11.79
CA TYR A 320 -3.66 -12.27 12.56
C TYR A 320 -4.33 -11.86 13.89
N LEU A 321 -5.54 -12.31 14.16
CA LEU A 321 -6.13 -12.27 15.51
C LEU A 321 -5.61 -13.37 16.42
N ASN A 322 -5.10 -14.45 15.85
CA ASN A 322 -4.46 -15.52 16.62
C ASN A 322 -3.15 -15.02 17.26
N ILE A 323 -3.06 -15.14 18.58
CA ILE A 323 -1.93 -14.64 19.36
C ILE A 323 -0.62 -15.36 19.02
N GLN A 324 -0.68 -16.65 18.68
CA GLN A 324 0.50 -17.45 18.33
C GLN A 324 1.11 -16.99 17.00
N VAL A 325 0.28 -16.63 16.02
CA VAL A 325 0.76 -16.08 14.75
C VAL A 325 1.47 -14.73 14.99
N ARG A 326 0.91 -13.88 15.84
CA ARG A 326 1.54 -12.61 16.23
C ARG A 326 2.86 -12.80 16.98
N HIS A 327 2.93 -13.81 17.86
CA HIS A 327 4.17 -14.19 18.56
C HIS A 327 5.23 -14.68 17.57
N SER A 328 4.86 -15.62 16.68
CA SER A 328 5.77 -16.15 15.67
C SER A 328 6.31 -15.04 14.75
N PHE A 329 5.45 -14.10 14.34
CA PHE A 329 5.88 -12.97 13.52
C PHE A 329 6.92 -12.11 14.26
N ARG A 330 6.66 -11.75 15.53
CA ARG A 330 7.65 -10.96 16.30
C ARG A 330 8.95 -11.73 16.50
N SER A 331 8.87 -13.05 16.76
CA SER A 331 10.05 -13.89 16.92
C SER A 331 10.90 -13.97 15.65
N GLU A 332 10.27 -13.98 14.48
CA GLU A 332 10.98 -13.92 13.19
C GLU A 332 11.80 -12.63 13.05
N LEU A 333 11.24 -11.48 13.46
CA LEU A 333 11.93 -10.19 13.38
C LEU A 333 13.18 -10.12 14.28
N LEU A 334 13.24 -10.92 15.34
CA LEU A 334 14.38 -10.97 16.25
C LEU A 334 15.56 -11.81 15.71
N ARG A 335 15.41 -12.42 14.52
CA ARG A 335 16.40 -13.36 13.98
C ARG A 335 16.80 -13.01 12.55
N PRO A 336 17.41 -11.83 12.32
CA PRO A 336 18.00 -11.56 11.02
C PRO A 336 19.10 -12.59 10.70
N LEU A 337 19.32 -12.84 9.43
CA LEU A 337 20.43 -13.68 8.96
C LEU A 337 21.77 -13.03 9.32
N THR A 338 22.70 -13.83 9.84
CA THR A 338 24.01 -13.33 10.29
C THR A 338 25.06 -13.33 9.17
N ASP A 339 24.86 -14.15 8.13
CA ASP A 339 25.84 -14.33 7.06
C ASP A 339 25.27 -13.80 5.72
N ILE A 340 25.40 -12.48 5.50
CA ILE A 340 25.07 -11.84 4.22
C ILE A 340 26.28 -11.09 3.69
#